data_6b7ff7e77cb60591213b38cb444e3074
#
_entry.id   6b7ff7e77cb60591213b38cb444e3074
#
_cell.length_a   1.000
_cell.length_b   1.000
_cell.length_c   1.000
_cell.angle_alpha   90.00
_cell.angle_beta   90.00
_cell.angle_gamma   90.00
#
_symmetry.space_group_name_H-M   'P 1'
#
loop_
_entity.id
_entity.type
_entity.pdbx_description
1 polymer ?
#
loop_
_entity_poly.entity_id
_entity_poly.type
_entity_poly.pdbx_seq_one_letter_code
_entity_poly.pdbx_strand_id
1 'polypeptide(L)'
;CLQLAGLRAALHDRADSRYQQVAFIWFAPRKLHIQSYEKLKEAFEETRTLRPVMFDELDQNEGIRPGEILFVNWESVNKESNVMVREGDCSLSLYEITDKTKDEFGLPIVAIIDEEHMFWSKTADKSSAVLDRINPAVEIRISATPKTANPKEKVTVYRQDVIAAEMIKKEVVLNPEIELNFSDELELNANLIKAALDKRNQIAEAYKAVGTRINPLLLIQLPNDTKENMTAEDTAIADQVKKYLEVMGGITTDTHRLALWLANDK
;
A
#
# COMPACT_ATOMS: atom_id res chain seq x y z
N CYS A 1 5.53 2.55 -12.66
CA CYS A 1 4.92 2.60 -14.00
C CYS A 1 5.99 2.54 -15.10
N LEU A 2 6.89 3.50 -15.19
CA LEU A 2 7.99 3.48 -16.16
C LEU A 2 8.87 2.23 -16.06
N GLN A 3 9.08 1.70 -14.86
CA GLN A 3 9.85 0.48 -14.64
C GLN A 3 9.18 -0.78 -15.21
N LEU A 4 7.85 -0.90 -15.13
CA LEU A 4 7.12 -2.03 -15.74
C LEU A 4 7.10 -1.95 -17.26
N ALA A 5 6.92 -0.75 -17.82
CA ALA A 5 7.04 -0.55 -19.24
C ALA A 5 8.48 -0.83 -19.73
N GLY A 6 9.48 -0.41 -18.96
CA GLY A 6 10.89 -0.73 -19.19
C GLY A 6 11.18 -2.22 -19.10
N LEU A 7 10.62 -2.91 -18.11
CA LEU A 7 10.75 -4.36 -17.98
C LEU A 7 10.14 -5.07 -19.19
N ARG A 8 8.94 -4.67 -19.60
CA ARG A 8 8.30 -5.22 -20.81
C ARG A 8 9.16 -5.00 -22.06
N ALA A 9 9.68 -3.79 -22.25
CA ALA A 9 10.57 -3.50 -23.37
C ALA A 9 11.86 -4.34 -23.30
N ALA A 10 12.49 -4.41 -22.15
CA ALA A 10 13.69 -5.21 -21.95
C ALA A 10 13.46 -6.72 -22.19
N LEU A 11 12.29 -7.24 -21.83
CA LEU A 11 11.91 -8.63 -22.12
C LEU A 11 11.64 -8.83 -23.61
N HIS A 12 10.99 -7.87 -24.26
CA HIS A 12 10.73 -7.90 -25.70
C HIS A 12 12.02 -7.88 -26.52
N ASP A 13 13.00 -7.07 -26.11
CA ASP A 13 14.28 -6.91 -26.83
C ASP A 13 15.26 -8.06 -26.57
N ARG A 14 14.95 -8.98 -25.68
CA ARG A 14 15.76 -10.17 -25.47
C ARG A 14 15.70 -11.10 -26.68
N ALA A 15 16.86 -11.66 -27.02
CA ALA A 15 16.96 -12.67 -28.07
C ALA A 15 16.20 -13.98 -27.75
N ASP A 16 15.81 -14.20 -26.50
CA ASP A 16 14.98 -15.32 -26.07
C ASP A 16 13.50 -15.02 -26.37
N SER A 17 12.98 -15.61 -27.42
CA SER A 17 11.62 -15.43 -27.92
C SER A 17 10.52 -15.73 -26.88
N ARG A 18 10.83 -16.50 -25.84
CA ARG A 18 9.86 -16.88 -24.78
C ARG A 18 9.33 -15.69 -23.97
N TYR A 19 10.06 -14.58 -23.98
CA TYR A 19 9.70 -13.39 -23.17
C TYR A 19 9.32 -12.18 -24.01
N GLN A 20 9.18 -12.33 -25.33
CA GLN A 20 8.78 -11.24 -26.21
C GLN A 20 7.40 -10.69 -25.87
N GLN A 21 6.51 -11.56 -25.40
CA GLN A 21 5.19 -11.21 -24.88
C GLN A 21 4.98 -11.88 -23.54
N VAL A 22 4.52 -11.15 -22.56
CA VAL A 22 4.28 -11.65 -21.21
C VAL A 22 2.95 -11.11 -20.69
N ALA A 23 2.33 -11.87 -19.81
CA ALA A 23 1.22 -11.45 -18.98
C ALA A 23 1.73 -11.14 -17.56
N PHE A 24 1.13 -10.17 -16.88
CA PHE A 24 1.50 -9.81 -15.52
C PHE A 24 0.37 -10.10 -14.55
N ILE A 25 0.72 -10.56 -13.35
CA ILE A 25 -0.19 -10.61 -12.21
C ILE A 25 0.45 -9.83 -11.06
N TRP A 26 -0.28 -8.85 -10.53
CA TRP A 26 0.13 -8.05 -9.37
C TRP A 26 -0.65 -8.48 -8.15
N PHE A 27 0.02 -9.09 -7.21
CA PHE A 27 -0.53 -9.44 -5.91
C PHE A 27 -0.20 -8.37 -4.88
N ALA A 28 -1.21 -7.88 -4.17
CA ALA A 28 -1.02 -6.96 -3.07
C ALA A 28 -2.03 -7.21 -1.95
N PRO A 29 -1.63 -6.97 -0.67
CA PRO A 29 -2.51 -7.19 0.47
C PRO A 29 -3.54 -6.08 0.63
N ARG A 30 -4.63 -6.40 1.34
CA ARG A 30 -5.70 -5.47 1.71
C ARG A 30 -6.26 -4.72 0.48
N LYS A 31 -6.28 -3.37 0.55
CA LYS A 31 -6.73 -2.50 -0.56
C LYS A 31 -5.59 -1.95 -1.42
N LEU A 32 -4.36 -2.38 -1.20
CA LEU A 32 -3.19 -1.89 -1.96
C LEU A 32 -3.29 -2.26 -3.44
N HIS A 33 -3.88 -3.41 -3.79
CA HIS A 33 -4.12 -3.78 -5.19
C HIS A 33 -5.00 -2.76 -5.92
N ILE A 34 -6.04 -2.21 -5.28
CA ILE A 34 -6.90 -1.18 -5.86
C ILE A 34 -6.12 0.12 -6.06
N GLN A 35 -5.37 0.56 -5.05
CA GLN A 35 -4.56 1.78 -5.15
C GLN A 35 -3.50 1.68 -6.25
N SER A 36 -2.86 0.52 -6.38
CA SER A 36 -1.86 0.27 -7.43
C SER A 36 -2.52 0.23 -8.81
N TYR A 37 -3.67 -0.40 -8.94
CA TYR A 37 -4.47 -0.43 -10.16
C TYR A 37 -4.84 0.99 -10.62
N GLU A 38 -5.43 1.81 -9.75
CA GLU A 38 -5.84 3.18 -10.07
C GLU A 38 -4.66 4.04 -10.52
N LYS A 39 -3.54 3.98 -9.80
CA LYS A 39 -2.32 4.71 -10.17
C LYS A 39 -1.70 4.26 -11.50
N LEU A 40 -1.72 2.95 -11.78
CA LEU A 40 -1.23 2.45 -13.05
C LEU A 40 -2.19 2.82 -14.19
N LYS A 41 -3.49 2.75 -13.96
CA LYS A 41 -4.51 3.15 -14.93
C LYS A 41 -4.31 4.61 -15.37
N GLU A 42 -4.18 5.51 -14.40
CA GLU A 42 -3.88 6.92 -14.66
C GLU A 42 -2.58 7.11 -15.43
N ALA A 43 -1.51 6.41 -15.02
CA ALA A 43 -0.18 6.55 -15.65
C ALA A 43 -0.10 5.98 -17.07
N PHE A 44 -0.91 5.00 -17.43
CA PHE A 44 -0.88 4.35 -18.74
C PHE A 44 -2.06 4.73 -19.65
N GLU A 45 -2.97 5.57 -19.21
CA GLU A 45 -4.13 6.02 -19.97
C GLU A 45 -3.73 6.64 -21.32
N GLU A 46 -2.69 7.45 -21.33
CA GLU A 46 -2.19 8.10 -22.53
C GLU A 46 -1.30 7.19 -23.39
N THR A 47 -0.50 6.34 -22.76
CA THR A 47 0.54 5.57 -23.47
C THR A 47 0.06 4.24 -24.03
N ARG A 48 -1.00 3.67 -23.46
CA ARG A 48 -1.56 2.34 -23.80
C ARG A 48 -0.51 1.21 -23.86
N THR A 49 0.63 1.40 -23.22
CA THR A 49 1.73 0.44 -23.25
C THR A 49 1.42 -0.80 -22.43
N LEU A 50 0.73 -0.61 -21.31
CA LEU A 50 0.23 -1.65 -20.43
C LEU A 50 -1.22 -1.36 -20.09
N ARG A 51 -2.02 -2.39 -19.91
CA ARG A 51 -3.42 -2.31 -19.54
C ARG A 51 -3.65 -2.92 -18.15
N PRO A 52 -3.82 -2.10 -17.10
CA PRO A 52 -4.27 -2.60 -15.80
C PRO A 52 -5.70 -3.15 -15.92
N VAL A 53 -5.95 -4.30 -15.32
CA VAL A 53 -7.27 -4.94 -15.27
C VAL A 53 -7.53 -5.50 -13.88
N MET A 54 -8.76 -5.38 -13.41
CA MET A 54 -9.23 -6.08 -12.23
C MET A 54 -9.80 -7.44 -12.62
N PHE A 55 -9.97 -8.32 -11.66
CA PHE A 55 -10.46 -9.69 -11.92
C PHE A 55 -11.84 -9.74 -12.57
N ASP A 56 -12.72 -8.80 -12.21
CA ASP A 56 -14.07 -8.66 -12.77
C ASP A 56 -14.11 -7.92 -14.12
N GLU A 57 -13.03 -7.24 -14.49
CA GLU A 57 -12.86 -6.59 -15.79
C GLU A 57 -12.26 -7.53 -16.86
N LEU A 58 -11.66 -8.65 -16.42
CA LEU A 58 -11.17 -9.66 -17.36
C LEU A 58 -12.33 -10.28 -18.13
N ASP A 59 -12.15 -10.41 -19.42
CA ASP A 59 -12.99 -11.33 -20.17
C ASP A 59 -12.68 -12.76 -19.68
N GLN A 60 -13.57 -13.25 -18.82
CA GLN A 60 -13.39 -14.53 -18.12
C GLN A 60 -13.24 -15.73 -19.07
N ASN A 61 -13.59 -15.56 -20.33
CA ASN A 61 -13.43 -16.60 -21.32
C ASN A 61 -12.05 -16.63 -21.97
N GLU A 62 -11.21 -15.62 -21.78
CA GLU A 62 -10.01 -15.45 -22.61
C GLU A 62 -8.65 -15.43 -21.86
N GLY A 63 -8.59 -15.49 -20.54
CA GLY A 63 -7.30 -15.36 -19.82
C GLY A 63 -6.70 -13.95 -19.89
N ILE A 64 -5.43 -13.79 -19.49
CA ILE A 64 -4.72 -12.50 -19.47
C ILE A 64 -4.04 -12.27 -20.82
N ARG A 65 -4.33 -11.17 -21.48
CA ARG A 65 -3.79 -10.84 -22.79
C ARG A 65 -2.37 -10.23 -22.71
N PRO A 66 -1.61 -10.22 -23.81
CA PRO A 66 -0.30 -9.58 -23.83
C PRO A 66 -0.34 -8.11 -23.40
N GLY A 67 0.47 -7.76 -22.41
CA GLY A 67 0.53 -6.39 -21.88
C GLY A 67 -0.57 -6.04 -20.89
N GLU A 68 -1.45 -6.97 -20.53
CA GLU A 68 -2.34 -6.79 -19.40
C GLU A 68 -1.63 -7.09 -18.07
N ILE A 69 -2.01 -6.34 -17.04
CA ILE A 69 -1.60 -6.54 -15.65
C ILE A 69 -2.86 -6.80 -14.85
N LEU A 70 -3.05 -8.04 -14.43
CA LEU A 70 -4.15 -8.43 -13.56
C LEU A 70 -3.82 -8.08 -12.11
N PHE A 71 -4.65 -7.26 -11.47
CA PHE A 71 -4.53 -6.92 -10.06
C PHE A 71 -5.38 -7.84 -9.20
N VAL A 72 -4.74 -8.44 -8.19
CA VAL A 72 -5.35 -9.45 -7.34
C VAL A 72 -5.11 -9.14 -5.87
N ASN A 73 -6.19 -9.21 -5.08
CA ASN A 73 -6.07 -9.17 -3.63
C ASN A 73 -5.52 -10.49 -3.12
N TRP A 74 -4.45 -10.42 -2.32
CA TRP A 74 -3.81 -11.62 -1.81
C TRP A 74 -4.71 -12.44 -0.87
N GLU A 75 -5.41 -11.77 0.03
CA GLU A 75 -6.29 -12.45 0.98
C GLU A 75 -7.45 -13.17 0.30
N SER A 76 -7.83 -12.72 -0.90
CA SER A 76 -8.88 -13.37 -1.68
C SER A 76 -8.40 -14.69 -2.28
N VAL A 77 -7.18 -14.76 -2.79
CA VAL A 77 -6.65 -15.99 -3.41
C VAL A 77 -6.11 -16.99 -2.39
N ASN A 78 -5.86 -16.57 -1.17
CA ASN A 78 -5.35 -17.41 -0.09
C ASN A 78 -6.45 -18.11 0.72
N LYS A 79 -7.71 -17.98 0.32
CA LYS A 79 -8.87 -18.65 0.93
C LYS A 79 -9.45 -19.65 -0.08
N GLU A 80 -9.32 -20.93 0.21
CA GLU A 80 -9.84 -22.04 -0.64
C GLU A 80 -11.35 -21.92 -0.94
N SER A 81 -12.10 -21.27 -0.06
CA SER A 81 -13.54 -21.04 -0.25
C SER A 81 -13.86 -19.81 -1.12
N ASN A 82 -12.85 -19.05 -1.56
CA ASN A 82 -13.07 -17.86 -2.37
C ASN A 82 -13.38 -18.25 -3.82
N VAL A 83 -14.36 -17.58 -4.41
CA VAL A 83 -14.77 -17.75 -5.82
C VAL A 83 -13.61 -17.59 -6.79
N MET A 84 -12.64 -16.71 -6.47
CA MET A 84 -11.46 -16.46 -7.31
C MET A 84 -10.53 -17.68 -7.47
N VAL A 85 -10.56 -18.64 -6.55
CA VAL A 85 -9.67 -19.82 -6.58
C VAL A 85 -10.43 -21.15 -6.64
N ARG A 86 -11.76 -21.11 -6.50
CA ARG A 86 -12.60 -22.32 -6.57
C ARG A 86 -12.86 -22.69 -8.01
N GLU A 87 -12.33 -23.82 -8.43
CA GLU A 87 -12.55 -24.37 -9.78
C GLU A 87 -13.98 -24.95 -9.92
N GLY A 88 -14.54 -24.85 -11.11
CA GLY A 88 -15.82 -25.51 -11.46
C GLY A 88 -17.09 -24.70 -11.20
N ASP A 89 -17.01 -23.40 -10.87
CA ASP A 89 -18.15 -22.49 -10.82
C ASP A 89 -18.49 -21.90 -12.21
N CYS A 90 -19.56 -21.12 -12.29
CA CYS A 90 -20.01 -20.46 -13.53
C CYS A 90 -19.02 -19.42 -14.08
N SER A 91 -18.02 -19.02 -13.28
CA SER A 91 -16.94 -18.11 -13.66
C SER A 91 -15.59 -18.80 -13.55
N LEU A 92 -14.64 -18.45 -14.42
CA LEU A 92 -13.28 -18.99 -14.35
C LEU A 92 -12.59 -18.54 -13.07
N SER A 93 -11.92 -19.49 -12.41
CA SER A 93 -11.02 -19.21 -11.31
C SER A 93 -9.72 -18.55 -11.81
N LEU A 94 -8.95 -17.95 -10.90
CA LEU A 94 -7.62 -17.43 -11.22
C LEU A 94 -6.73 -18.52 -11.83
N TYR A 95 -6.85 -19.77 -11.38
CA TYR A 95 -6.07 -20.89 -11.89
C TYR A 95 -6.42 -21.23 -13.34
N GLU A 96 -7.71 -21.30 -13.66
CA GLU A 96 -8.18 -21.53 -15.02
C GLU A 96 -7.77 -20.38 -15.96
N ILE A 97 -7.86 -19.13 -15.49
CA ILE A 97 -7.39 -17.95 -16.24
C ILE A 97 -5.88 -18.07 -16.52
N THR A 98 -5.08 -18.43 -15.52
CA THR A 98 -3.62 -18.56 -15.70
C THR A 98 -3.25 -19.74 -16.60
N ASP A 99 -4.00 -20.84 -16.53
CA ASP A 99 -3.80 -22.00 -17.43
C ASP A 99 -4.13 -21.61 -18.88
N LYS A 100 -5.27 -20.98 -19.13
CA LYS A 100 -5.60 -20.45 -20.46
C LYS A 100 -4.57 -19.46 -20.99
N THR A 101 -4.07 -18.55 -20.12
CA THR A 101 -3.03 -17.59 -20.50
C THR A 101 -1.78 -18.29 -21.02
N LYS A 102 -1.38 -19.39 -20.38
CA LYS A 102 -0.19 -20.18 -20.74
C LYS A 102 -0.45 -21.09 -21.94
N ASP A 103 -1.56 -21.82 -21.89
CA ASP A 103 -1.82 -22.93 -22.83
C ASP A 103 -2.42 -22.46 -24.16
N GLU A 104 -3.34 -21.49 -24.12
CA GLU A 104 -4.00 -21.00 -25.33
C GLU A 104 -3.23 -19.82 -25.97
N PHE A 105 -2.69 -18.89 -25.15
CA PHE A 105 -1.95 -17.74 -25.67
C PHE A 105 -0.45 -17.93 -25.70
N GLY A 106 0.08 -18.99 -25.10
CA GLY A 106 1.51 -19.23 -25.01
C GLY A 106 2.27 -18.18 -24.22
N LEU A 107 1.62 -17.44 -23.33
CA LEU A 107 2.20 -16.33 -22.61
C LEU A 107 2.81 -16.77 -21.28
N PRO A 108 4.11 -16.51 -21.06
CA PRO A 108 4.70 -16.65 -19.74
C PRO A 108 4.13 -15.59 -18.80
N ILE A 109 3.89 -15.99 -17.54
CA ILE A 109 3.35 -15.14 -16.50
C ILE A 109 4.49 -14.58 -15.65
N VAL A 110 4.49 -13.28 -15.43
CA VAL A 110 5.35 -12.59 -14.46
C VAL A 110 4.48 -12.23 -13.24
N ALA A 111 4.76 -12.84 -12.09
CA ALA A 111 4.12 -12.52 -10.83
C ALA A 111 4.87 -11.41 -10.11
N ILE A 112 4.18 -10.33 -9.78
CA ILE A 112 4.69 -9.23 -8.97
C ILE A 112 3.99 -9.32 -7.61
N ILE A 113 4.77 -9.43 -6.54
CA ILE A 113 4.28 -9.63 -5.17
C ILE A 113 4.68 -8.41 -4.36
N ASP A 114 3.74 -7.52 -4.16
CA ASP A 114 3.92 -6.30 -3.38
C ASP A 114 3.72 -6.58 -1.89
N GLU A 115 4.51 -5.95 -1.03
CA GLU A 115 4.57 -6.20 0.41
C GLU A 115 4.81 -7.68 0.75
N GLU A 116 5.78 -8.30 0.09
CA GLU A 116 6.11 -9.72 0.20
C GLU A 116 6.17 -10.22 1.65
N HIS A 117 6.65 -9.42 2.57
CA HIS A 117 6.76 -9.79 3.99
C HIS A 117 5.42 -10.15 4.65
N MET A 118 4.30 -9.70 4.10
CA MET A 118 2.97 -10.04 4.61
C MET A 118 2.51 -11.43 4.20
N PHE A 119 2.99 -11.94 3.08
CA PHE A 119 2.61 -13.24 2.53
C PHE A 119 3.36 -14.39 3.20
N TRP A 120 4.60 -14.13 3.62
CA TRP A 120 5.50 -15.13 4.18
C TRP A 120 5.52 -15.16 5.72
N SER A 121 4.54 -14.57 6.42
CA SER A 121 4.55 -14.53 7.90
C SER A 121 3.93 -15.78 8.55
N LYS A 122 2.61 -15.98 8.38
CA LYS A 122 1.85 -17.06 9.06
C LYS A 122 1.18 -18.05 8.10
N THR A 123 1.16 -17.74 6.81
CA THR A 123 0.46 -18.50 5.77
C THR A 123 1.41 -18.89 4.63
N ALA A 124 2.70 -19.03 4.93
CA ALA A 124 3.72 -19.29 3.93
C ALA A 124 3.41 -20.51 3.06
N ASP A 125 2.92 -21.61 3.66
CA ASP A 125 2.59 -22.83 2.93
C ASP A 125 1.45 -22.60 1.93
N LYS A 126 0.42 -21.85 2.31
CA LYS A 126 -0.70 -21.52 1.42
C LYS A 126 -0.27 -20.58 0.31
N SER A 127 0.57 -19.61 0.66
CA SER A 127 1.11 -18.66 -0.30
C SER A 127 1.98 -19.33 -1.35
N SER A 128 2.83 -20.26 -0.92
CA SER A 128 3.64 -21.08 -1.82
C SER A 128 2.76 -21.94 -2.72
N ALA A 129 1.73 -22.59 -2.18
CA ALA A 129 0.81 -23.43 -2.95
C ALA A 129 0.09 -22.65 -4.06
N VAL A 130 -0.33 -21.41 -3.81
CA VAL A 130 -0.93 -20.55 -4.84
C VAL A 130 0.06 -20.25 -5.95
N LEU A 131 1.28 -19.84 -5.61
CA LEU A 131 2.31 -19.53 -6.62
C LEU A 131 2.78 -20.78 -7.36
N ASP A 132 2.92 -21.92 -6.67
CA ASP A 132 3.26 -23.20 -7.29
C ASP A 132 2.17 -23.64 -8.30
N ARG A 133 0.90 -23.42 -7.97
CA ARG A 133 -0.22 -23.73 -8.87
C ARG A 133 -0.27 -22.79 -10.09
N ILE A 134 0.00 -21.50 -9.89
CA ILE A 134 0.10 -20.53 -10.99
C ILE A 134 1.36 -20.81 -11.83
N ASN A 135 2.44 -21.27 -11.22
CA ASN A 135 3.73 -21.55 -11.84
C ASN A 135 4.21 -20.39 -12.75
N PRO A 136 4.47 -19.20 -12.19
CA PRO A 136 4.95 -18.08 -12.96
C PRO A 136 6.38 -18.31 -13.47
N ALA A 137 6.69 -17.81 -14.67
CA ALA A 137 8.04 -17.87 -15.24
C ALA A 137 9.03 -17.00 -14.48
N VAL A 138 8.55 -15.89 -13.90
CA VAL A 138 9.35 -14.96 -13.09
C VAL A 138 8.52 -14.47 -11.91
N GLU A 139 9.14 -14.43 -10.74
CA GLU A 139 8.59 -13.80 -9.54
C GLU A 139 9.42 -12.56 -9.17
N ILE A 140 8.76 -11.41 -9.05
CA ILE A 140 9.34 -10.17 -8.58
C ILE A 140 8.72 -9.85 -7.22
N ARG A 141 9.50 -9.96 -6.16
CA ARG A 141 9.06 -9.74 -4.80
C ARG A 141 9.54 -8.39 -4.30
N ILE A 142 8.61 -7.54 -3.85
CA ILE A 142 8.86 -6.16 -3.43
C ILE A 142 8.55 -6.06 -1.94
N SER A 143 9.48 -5.57 -1.14
CA SER A 143 9.27 -5.35 0.29
C SER A 143 10.34 -4.45 0.88
N ALA A 144 9.97 -3.64 1.87
CA ALA A 144 10.91 -2.93 2.72
C ALA A 144 11.65 -3.86 3.70
N THR A 145 11.00 -4.98 4.08
CA THR A 145 11.50 -5.98 5.03
C THR A 145 11.34 -7.39 4.46
N PRO A 146 12.11 -7.76 3.42
CA PRO A 146 11.91 -9.03 2.73
C PRO A 146 12.13 -10.22 3.64
N LYS A 147 11.30 -11.25 3.49
CA LYS A 147 11.35 -12.52 4.22
C LYS A 147 11.90 -13.66 3.37
N THR A 148 11.96 -13.49 2.06
CA THR A 148 12.51 -14.50 1.15
C THR A 148 13.98 -14.73 1.45
N ALA A 149 14.32 -15.96 1.82
CA ALA A 149 15.70 -16.41 1.94
C ALA A 149 16.26 -16.73 0.55
N ASN A 150 17.52 -16.35 0.30
CA ASN A 150 18.26 -16.71 -0.90
C ASN A 150 17.54 -16.41 -2.24
N PRO A 151 17.16 -15.16 -2.54
CA PRO A 151 16.64 -14.81 -3.84
C PRO A 151 17.72 -15.03 -4.92
N LYS A 152 17.32 -15.40 -6.14
CA LYS A 152 18.27 -15.57 -7.27
C LYS A 152 19.01 -14.28 -7.57
N GLU A 153 18.29 -13.17 -7.54
CA GLU A 153 18.83 -11.83 -7.71
C GLU A 153 18.18 -10.89 -6.68
N LYS A 154 18.94 -9.91 -6.22
CA LYS A 154 18.46 -8.92 -5.25
C LYS A 154 18.89 -7.52 -5.66
N VAL A 155 17.94 -6.63 -5.80
CA VAL A 155 18.16 -5.20 -5.94
C VAL A 155 17.78 -4.51 -4.63
N THR A 156 18.70 -3.72 -4.08
CA THR A 156 18.44 -2.92 -2.88
C THR A 156 18.43 -1.45 -3.25
N VAL A 157 17.31 -0.77 -2.95
CA VAL A 157 17.22 0.67 -3.05
C VAL A 157 17.56 1.25 -1.69
N TYR A 158 18.67 1.98 -1.60
CA TYR A 158 19.10 2.55 -0.32
C TYR A 158 18.31 3.82 0.00
N ARG A 159 18.04 4.02 1.30
CA ARG A 159 17.34 5.21 1.79
C ARG A 159 17.99 6.52 1.33
N GLN A 160 19.31 6.54 1.26
CA GLN A 160 20.08 7.71 0.81
C GLN A 160 19.77 8.10 -0.63
N ASP A 161 19.62 7.11 -1.53
CA ASP A 161 19.29 7.37 -2.93
C ASP A 161 17.87 7.91 -3.07
N VAL A 162 16.95 7.40 -2.26
CA VAL A 162 15.55 7.85 -2.22
C VAL A 162 15.43 9.27 -1.66
N ILE A 163 16.26 9.63 -0.67
CA ILE A 163 16.37 11.00 -0.14
C ILE A 163 16.98 11.93 -1.20
N ALA A 164 18.04 11.51 -1.87
CA ALA A 164 18.68 12.30 -2.92
C ALA A 164 17.75 12.57 -4.11
N ALA A 165 16.84 11.64 -4.38
CA ALA A 165 15.77 11.80 -5.37
C ALA A 165 14.54 12.58 -4.85
N GLU A 166 14.60 13.13 -3.64
CA GLU A 166 13.52 13.89 -2.99
C GLU A 166 12.18 13.14 -2.85
N MET A 167 12.20 11.80 -2.88
CA MET A 167 11.01 10.96 -2.81
C MET A 167 10.51 10.73 -1.37
N ILE A 168 11.39 10.89 -0.38
CA ILE A 168 11.05 10.76 1.05
C ILE A 168 11.71 11.87 1.86
N LYS A 169 11.20 12.06 3.07
CA LYS A 169 11.75 13.03 4.03
C LYS A 169 13.22 12.73 4.35
N LYS A 170 14.06 13.76 4.36
CA LYS A 170 15.47 13.66 4.69
C LYS A 170 15.66 13.18 6.13
N GLU A 171 14.87 13.73 7.05
CA GLU A 171 14.96 13.47 8.48
C GLU A 171 13.59 13.41 9.15
N VAL A 172 13.54 12.75 10.27
CA VAL A 172 12.43 12.78 11.22
C VAL A 172 12.96 13.39 12.49
N VAL A 173 12.36 14.50 12.91
CA VAL A 173 12.75 15.22 14.13
C VAL A 173 11.82 14.78 15.25
N LEU A 174 12.41 14.29 16.34
CA LEU A 174 11.68 13.84 17.53
C LEU A 174 11.76 14.93 18.60
N ASN A 175 10.60 15.34 19.10
CA ASN A 175 10.43 16.31 20.21
C ASN A 175 11.39 17.51 20.11
N PRO A 176 11.42 18.25 18.99
CA PRO A 176 12.33 19.38 18.88
C PRO A 176 11.92 20.46 19.90
N GLU A 177 12.86 20.94 20.67
CA GLU A 177 12.69 22.11 21.54
C GLU A 177 11.64 21.95 22.68
N ILE A 178 11.27 20.71 23.04
CA ILE A 178 10.39 20.47 24.17
C ILE A 178 11.24 20.12 25.40
N GLU A 179 11.22 20.97 26.40
CA GLU A 179 11.76 20.63 27.71
C GLU A 179 10.83 19.63 28.40
N LEU A 180 11.36 18.44 28.71
CA LEU A 180 10.59 17.34 29.31
C LEU A 180 10.50 17.43 30.85
N ASN A 181 10.76 18.60 31.43
CA ASN A 181 10.73 18.80 32.89
C ASN A 181 9.34 19.26 33.34
N PHE A 182 8.33 18.42 33.14
CA PHE A 182 6.98 18.68 33.63
C PHE A 182 6.70 17.86 34.89
N SER A 183 6.05 18.49 35.85
CA SER A 183 5.65 17.86 37.11
C SER A 183 4.31 17.11 36.99
N ASP A 184 3.56 17.33 35.92
CA ASP A 184 2.22 16.78 35.70
C ASP A 184 2.09 16.31 34.23
N GLU A 185 1.58 15.09 34.01
CA GLU A 185 1.32 14.50 32.70
C GLU A 185 0.30 15.30 31.88
N LEU A 186 -0.66 15.94 32.53
CA LEU A 186 -1.64 16.80 31.86
C LEU A 186 -1.02 18.03 31.24
N GLU A 187 -0.08 18.67 31.97
CA GLU A 187 0.66 19.82 31.48
C GLU A 187 1.59 19.42 30.33
N LEU A 188 2.22 18.25 30.40
CA LEU A 188 3.03 17.70 29.32
C LEU A 188 2.21 17.52 28.05
N ASN A 189 1.04 16.88 28.13
CA ASN A 189 0.16 16.63 27.00
C ASN A 189 -0.33 17.93 26.35
N ALA A 190 -0.70 18.94 27.14
CA ALA A 190 -1.11 20.23 26.63
C ALA A 190 0.03 20.94 25.88
N ASN A 191 1.24 20.89 26.40
CA ASN A 191 2.43 21.50 25.79
C ASN A 191 2.85 20.75 24.51
N LEU A 192 2.76 19.42 24.49
CA LEU A 192 2.99 18.62 23.28
C LEU A 192 2.02 18.96 22.15
N ILE A 193 0.73 19.08 22.47
CA ILE A 193 -0.30 19.46 21.48
C ILE A 193 -0.05 20.88 20.98
N LYS A 194 0.27 21.83 21.87
CA LYS A 194 0.60 23.20 21.50
C LYS A 194 1.80 23.26 20.55
N ALA A 195 2.91 22.61 20.91
CA ALA A 195 4.11 22.59 20.08
C ALA A 195 3.85 21.94 18.70
N ALA A 196 3.04 20.88 18.65
CA ALA A 196 2.65 20.23 17.41
C ALA A 196 1.77 21.14 16.53
N LEU A 197 0.82 21.90 17.12
CA LEU A 197 0.00 22.88 16.40
C LEU A 197 0.85 24.04 15.88
N ASP A 198 1.78 24.55 16.68
CA ASP A 198 2.69 25.61 16.28
C ASP A 198 3.57 25.16 15.11
N LYS A 199 4.10 23.95 15.18
CA LYS A 199 4.89 23.36 14.08
C LYS A 199 4.06 23.15 12.82
N ARG A 200 2.85 22.64 12.96
CA ARG A 200 1.89 22.47 11.84
C ARG A 200 1.63 23.83 11.16
N ASN A 201 1.43 24.89 11.94
CA ASN A 201 1.18 26.24 11.42
C ASN A 201 2.42 26.83 10.72
N GLN A 202 3.62 26.64 11.27
CA GLN A 202 4.88 27.01 10.60
C GLN A 202 5.03 26.34 9.23
N ILE A 203 4.72 25.03 9.15
CA ILE A 203 4.77 24.29 7.90
C ILE A 203 3.72 24.82 6.91
N ALA A 204 2.50 25.14 7.37
CA ALA A 204 1.47 25.71 6.52
C ALA A 204 1.88 27.06 5.91
N GLU A 205 2.48 27.95 6.71
CA GLU A 205 2.98 29.22 6.22
C GLU A 205 4.17 29.04 5.23
N ALA A 206 5.06 28.07 5.49
CA ALA A 206 6.13 27.76 4.55
C ALA A 206 5.60 27.29 3.18
N TYR A 207 4.60 26.41 3.15
CA TYR A 207 3.95 26.00 1.91
C TYR A 207 3.27 27.16 1.20
N LYS A 208 2.58 28.01 1.94
CA LYS A 208 1.93 29.21 1.39
C LYS A 208 2.94 30.17 0.77
N ALA A 209 4.10 30.36 1.41
CA ALA A 209 5.17 31.23 0.91
C ALA A 209 5.73 30.77 -0.44
N VAL A 210 5.74 29.47 -0.72
CA VAL A 210 6.16 28.89 -2.02
C VAL A 210 4.99 28.69 -3.00
N GLY A 211 3.81 29.25 -2.70
CA GLY A 211 2.64 29.18 -3.57
C GLY A 211 1.92 27.81 -3.62
N THR A 212 2.29 26.90 -2.72
CA THR A 212 1.71 25.55 -2.67
C THR A 212 0.51 25.50 -1.74
N ARG A 213 -0.61 24.94 -2.22
CA ARG A 213 -1.86 24.78 -1.43
C ARG A 213 -1.88 23.44 -0.68
N ILE A 214 -0.91 23.20 0.17
CA ILE A 214 -0.88 22.02 1.03
C ILE A 214 -1.36 22.44 2.42
N ASN A 215 -2.35 21.73 2.95
CA ASN A 215 -2.81 21.88 4.32
C ASN A 215 -2.15 20.77 5.18
N PRO A 216 -1.13 21.09 6.00
CA PRO A 216 -0.47 20.09 6.82
C PRO A 216 -1.42 19.45 7.81
N LEU A 217 -1.36 18.14 7.93
CA LEU A 217 -2.16 17.35 8.85
C LEU A 217 -1.39 17.12 10.14
N LEU A 218 -2.03 17.33 11.29
CA LEU A 218 -1.57 16.88 12.59
C LEU A 218 -2.26 15.57 12.94
N LEU A 219 -1.48 14.51 13.13
CA LEU A 219 -1.99 13.21 13.61
C LEU A 219 -1.68 13.08 15.09
N ILE A 220 -2.72 12.88 15.90
CA ILE A 220 -2.62 12.58 17.32
C ILE A 220 -3.02 11.13 17.52
N GLN A 221 -2.08 10.29 17.93
CA GLN A 221 -2.34 8.89 18.24
C GLN A 221 -2.60 8.76 19.74
N LEU A 222 -3.76 8.24 20.08
CA LEU A 222 -4.14 7.91 21.45
C LEU A 222 -3.78 6.45 21.76
N PRO A 223 -3.70 6.05 23.04
CA PRO A 223 -3.58 4.65 23.44
C PRO A 223 -4.66 3.78 22.78
N ASN A 224 -4.40 2.48 22.65
CA ASN A 224 -5.28 1.53 21.94
C ASN A 224 -6.68 1.49 22.54
N ASP A 225 -7.65 1.88 21.74
CA ASP A 225 -9.08 1.78 21.99
C ASP A 225 -9.59 0.46 21.38
N THR A 226 -9.49 -0.63 22.13
CA THR A 226 -10.19 -1.87 21.78
C THR A 226 -11.49 -1.91 22.55
N LYS A 227 -12.60 -2.29 21.86
CA LYS A 227 -13.95 -2.35 22.46
C LYS A 227 -14.02 -3.10 23.81
N GLU A 228 -13.07 -3.98 24.08
CA GLU A 228 -13.00 -4.79 25.30
C GLU A 228 -12.14 -4.16 26.41
N ASN A 229 -11.31 -3.14 26.12
CA ASN A 229 -10.31 -2.62 27.05
C ASN A 229 -10.32 -1.09 27.20
N MET A 230 -11.37 -0.40 26.73
CA MET A 230 -11.48 1.04 26.92
C MET A 230 -11.75 1.34 28.39
N THR A 231 -10.76 1.90 29.08
CA THR A 231 -10.90 2.33 30.46
C THR A 231 -11.54 3.72 30.54
N ALA A 232 -12.11 4.08 31.68
CA ALA A 232 -12.60 5.45 31.92
C ALA A 232 -11.48 6.50 31.74
N GLU A 233 -10.21 6.11 31.98
CA GLU A 233 -9.03 6.94 31.79
C GLU A 233 -8.74 7.21 30.33
N ASP A 234 -8.88 6.23 29.43
CA ASP A 234 -8.64 6.41 27.98
C ASP A 234 -9.68 7.36 27.35
N THR A 235 -10.94 7.25 27.79
CA THR A 235 -12.00 8.20 27.39
C THR A 235 -11.68 9.62 27.87
N ALA A 236 -11.20 9.74 29.11
CA ALA A 236 -10.81 11.01 29.68
C ALA A 236 -9.66 11.68 28.92
N ILE A 237 -8.68 10.91 28.44
CA ILE A 237 -7.56 11.42 27.61
C ILE A 237 -8.08 11.95 26.27
N ALA A 238 -8.95 11.21 25.60
CA ALA A 238 -9.53 11.63 24.33
C ALA A 238 -10.32 12.94 24.46
N ASP A 239 -11.11 13.07 25.51
CA ASP A 239 -11.90 14.28 25.77
C ASP A 239 -11.01 15.47 26.16
N GLN A 240 -9.94 15.23 26.91
CA GLN A 240 -8.94 16.26 27.21
C GLN A 240 -8.24 16.78 25.95
N VAL A 241 -7.84 15.89 25.04
CA VAL A 241 -7.21 16.26 23.75
C VAL A 241 -8.17 17.12 22.93
N LYS A 242 -9.45 16.73 22.82
CA LYS A 242 -10.49 17.53 22.16
C LYS A 242 -10.60 18.93 22.75
N LYS A 243 -10.66 19.02 24.08
CA LYS A 243 -10.73 20.29 24.81
C LYS A 243 -9.51 21.17 24.57
N TYR A 244 -8.30 20.60 24.55
CA TYR A 244 -7.10 21.34 24.23
C TYR A 244 -7.11 21.89 22.79
N LEU A 245 -7.52 21.08 21.83
CA LEU A 245 -7.62 21.47 20.41
C LEU A 245 -8.65 22.61 20.22
N GLU A 246 -9.79 22.54 20.92
CA GLU A 246 -10.81 23.57 20.91
C GLU A 246 -10.29 24.89 21.50
N VAL A 247 -9.71 24.83 22.70
CA VAL A 247 -9.21 26.04 23.43
C VAL A 247 -8.03 26.68 22.70
N MET A 248 -7.09 25.88 22.20
CA MET A 248 -5.86 26.39 21.58
C MET A 248 -6.04 26.85 20.13
N GLY A 249 -7.02 26.33 19.40
CA GLY A 249 -7.13 26.61 17.98
C GLY A 249 -8.53 26.65 17.41
N GLY A 250 -9.59 26.54 18.22
CA GLY A 250 -10.96 26.42 17.74
C GLY A 250 -11.14 25.21 16.81
N ILE A 251 -10.39 24.13 17.11
CA ILE A 251 -10.36 22.91 16.26
C ILE A 251 -11.37 21.93 16.83
N THR A 252 -12.49 21.79 16.15
CA THR A 252 -13.59 20.88 16.53
C THR A 252 -14.07 20.10 15.32
N THR A 253 -14.88 19.07 15.55
CA THR A 253 -15.58 18.33 14.49
C THR A 253 -16.55 19.23 13.72
N ASP A 254 -17.23 20.12 14.41
CA ASP A 254 -18.22 21.06 13.83
C ASP A 254 -17.58 22.09 12.91
N THR A 255 -16.32 22.47 13.17
CA THR A 255 -15.55 23.34 12.27
C THR A 255 -14.94 22.57 11.10
N HIS A 256 -15.17 21.26 10.96
CA HIS A 256 -14.56 20.37 9.96
C HIS A 256 -13.01 20.40 9.95
N ARG A 257 -12.40 20.77 11.09
CA ARG A 257 -10.94 20.82 11.27
C ARG A 257 -10.40 19.65 12.08
N LEU A 258 -11.29 18.85 12.71
CA LEU A 258 -10.98 17.65 13.46
C LEU A 258 -11.73 16.47 12.85
N ALA A 259 -11.00 15.41 12.53
CA ALA A 259 -11.55 14.10 12.22
C ALA A 259 -11.16 13.13 13.33
N LEU A 260 -12.11 12.34 13.80
CA LEU A 260 -11.90 11.30 14.80
C LEU A 260 -11.94 9.94 14.11
N TRP A 261 -11.03 9.06 14.47
CA TRP A 261 -11.03 7.67 14.05
C TRP A 261 -10.87 6.80 15.31
N LEU A 262 -11.99 6.53 15.95
CA LEU A 262 -12.05 5.71 17.16
C LEU A 262 -12.60 4.32 16.81
N ALA A 263 -12.24 3.30 17.59
CA ALA A 263 -12.67 1.93 17.32
C ALA A 263 -14.20 1.75 17.39
N ASN A 264 -14.89 2.66 18.08
CA ASN A 264 -16.35 2.66 18.24
C ASN A 264 -17.10 3.41 17.12
N ASP A 265 -16.40 4.11 16.23
CA ASP A 265 -16.99 4.92 15.15
C ASP A 265 -17.15 4.13 13.84
N LYS A 266 -17.19 2.79 13.89
CA LYS A 266 -17.39 1.91 12.72
C LYS A 266 -18.83 1.46 12.59
#